data_053dcb16b028c718ac7d7b379900f2d6
#
_entry.id   053dcb16b028c718ac7d7b379900f2d6
#
_cell.length_a   1.000
_cell.length_b   1.000
_cell.length_c   1.000
_cell.angle_alpha   90.00
_cell.angle_beta   90.00
_cell.angle_gamma   90.00
#
_symmetry.space_group_name_H-M   'P 1'
#
loop_
_entity.id
_entity.type
_entity.pdbx_description
1 polymer ?
#
loop_
_entity_poly.entity_id
_entity_poly.type
_entity_poly.pdbx_seq_one_letter_code
_entity_poly.pdbx_strand_id
1 'polypeptide(L)'
;MALFRHLTKNMLVECQRSGRFDEHLAGFYSLAYGNPYIYKDTYLAYYDQHSRILYLSLFELNGSENKIQCILTATKLFKPQKLIITTPEELPLNLAGFGCAKTEYDRDYQIHIPSFDETLRGGTFKQLRYRVHNAEKRGYTLEINRRMTPGHFHIIAQHEQSRKLDLYDSQLYLGIWEYLRKFKSPLLFNAFLEGSLIGFDLVDFFKDTMTIPLGFYTDAPSLADFVLYKEILYAKENNYIWLDLGWACSSGVEEFKRKWTAMPRFHIWAYEYEKQTSGLGIGSAESTNILQSSGPN
;
A
#
# COMPACT_ATOMS: atom_id res chain seq x y z
N MET A 1 20.76 -22.66 -11.56
CA MET A 1 20.47 -21.25 -11.29
C MET A 1 19.75 -21.11 -9.95
N ALA A 2 20.15 -20.16 -9.11
CA ALA A 2 19.43 -19.89 -7.86
C ALA A 2 18.02 -19.40 -8.21
N LEU A 3 16.98 -20.00 -7.59
CA LEU A 3 15.57 -19.66 -7.86
C LEU A 3 15.23 -18.25 -7.38
N PHE A 4 15.87 -17.80 -6.29
CA PHE A 4 15.80 -16.42 -5.78
C PHE A 4 17.12 -15.70 -6.03
N ARG A 5 17.05 -14.51 -6.58
CA ARG A 5 18.20 -13.63 -6.83
C ARG A 5 18.02 -12.33 -6.04
N HIS A 6 19.04 -11.92 -5.29
CA HIS A 6 19.05 -10.62 -4.60
C HIS A 6 19.02 -9.48 -5.62
N LEU A 7 18.23 -8.45 -5.33
CA LEU A 7 18.11 -7.26 -6.17
C LEU A 7 18.99 -6.12 -5.66
N THR A 8 19.77 -5.53 -6.56
CA THR A 8 20.46 -4.27 -6.32
C THR A 8 19.50 -3.10 -6.53
N LYS A 9 19.89 -1.89 -6.08
CA LYS A 9 19.12 -0.67 -6.28
C LYS A 9 18.75 -0.42 -7.75
N ASN A 10 19.67 -0.64 -8.68
CA ASN A 10 19.39 -0.41 -10.11
C ASN A 10 18.37 -1.41 -10.65
N MET A 11 18.44 -2.66 -10.19
CA MET A 11 17.45 -3.69 -10.54
C MET A 11 16.07 -3.40 -9.95
N LEU A 12 15.99 -2.83 -8.74
CA LEU A 12 14.72 -2.36 -8.15
C LEU A 12 14.09 -1.26 -9.00
N VAL A 13 14.88 -0.29 -9.45
CA VAL A 13 14.41 0.78 -10.36
C VAL A 13 13.90 0.20 -11.67
N GLU A 14 14.53 -0.85 -12.19
CA GLU A 14 14.08 -1.54 -13.39
C GLU A 14 12.78 -2.32 -13.14
N CYS A 15 12.66 -3.03 -12.02
CA CYS A 15 11.42 -3.66 -11.61
C CYS A 15 10.28 -2.65 -11.51
N GLN A 16 10.51 -1.51 -10.87
CA GLN A 16 9.55 -0.42 -10.81
C GLN A 16 9.09 0.04 -12.19
N ARG A 17 9.99 0.14 -13.17
CA ARG A 17 9.67 0.54 -14.54
C ARG A 17 8.93 -0.52 -15.35
N SER A 18 9.13 -1.79 -15.06
CA SER A 18 8.51 -2.93 -15.78
C SER A 18 7.24 -3.44 -15.12
N GLY A 19 7.02 -3.17 -13.83
CA GLY A 19 5.89 -3.64 -13.05
C GLY A 19 4.54 -3.15 -13.54
N ARG A 20 3.49 -3.82 -13.12
CA ARG A 20 2.11 -3.51 -13.48
C ARG A 20 1.23 -3.21 -12.27
N PHE A 21 1.74 -3.49 -11.06
CA PHE A 21 1.00 -3.44 -9.79
C PHE A 21 1.89 -2.85 -8.70
N ASP A 22 1.90 -3.43 -7.52
CA ASP A 22 2.69 -3.00 -6.37
C ASP A 22 4.20 -3.02 -6.63
N GLU A 23 4.64 -3.74 -7.69
CA GLU A 23 6.04 -3.81 -8.07
C GLU A 23 6.66 -2.46 -8.42
N HIS A 24 5.85 -1.49 -8.84
CA HIS A 24 6.34 -0.14 -9.06
C HIS A 24 6.76 0.57 -7.76
N LEU A 25 6.34 0.04 -6.61
CA LEU A 25 6.79 0.45 -5.29
C LEU A 25 7.96 -0.39 -4.74
N ALA A 26 8.57 -1.26 -5.54
CA ALA A 26 9.62 -2.18 -5.10
C ALA A 26 10.77 -1.50 -4.36
N GLY A 27 11.15 -0.29 -4.80
CA GLY A 27 12.16 0.52 -4.12
C GLY A 27 11.73 0.95 -2.73
N PHE A 28 10.48 1.33 -2.56
CA PHE A 28 9.89 1.73 -1.29
C PHE A 28 9.76 0.54 -0.33
N TYR A 29 9.17 -0.55 -0.80
CA TYR A 29 9.02 -1.78 -0.01
C TYR A 29 10.36 -2.38 0.44
N SER A 30 11.42 -2.25 -0.36
CA SER A 30 12.76 -2.72 0.04
C SER A 30 13.33 -1.97 1.25
N LEU A 31 12.88 -0.75 1.50
CA LEU A 31 13.29 0.03 2.66
C LEU A 31 12.48 -0.30 3.90
N ALA A 32 11.23 -0.69 3.72
CA ALA A 32 10.32 -1.02 4.80
C ALA A 32 10.40 -2.49 5.24
N TYR A 33 10.51 -3.41 4.28
CA TYR A 33 10.34 -4.84 4.54
C TYR A 33 11.64 -5.66 4.46
N GLY A 34 12.77 -5.01 4.18
CA GLY A 34 14.09 -5.65 4.20
C GLY A 34 14.68 -5.95 2.83
N ASN A 35 15.65 -6.86 2.79
CA ASN A 35 16.42 -7.14 1.58
C ASN A 35 15.54 -7.68 0.45
N PRO A 36 15.60 -7.08 -0.74
CA PRO A 36 14.76 -7.46 -1.87
C PRO A 36 15.36 -8.62 -2.68
N TYR A 37 14.48 -9.52 -3.09
CA TYR A 37 14.79 -10.66 -3.94
C TYR A 37 13.75 -10.80 -5.04
N ILE A 38 14.12 -11.45 -6.15
CA ILE A 38 13.20 -11.81 -7.22
C ILE A 38 13.25 -13.31 -7.48
N TYR A 39 12.09 -13.94 -7.59
CA TYR A 39 11.92 -15.33 -7.93
C TYR A 39 11.70 -15.48 -9.43
N LYS A 40 12.65 -16.14 -10.14
CA LYS A 40 12.58 -16.43 -11.58
C LYS A 40 12.13 -15.21 -12.44
N ASP A 41 12.56 -14.01 -12.09
CA ASP A 41 12.19 -12.74 -12.73
C ASP A 41 10.66 -12.44 -12.75
N THR A 42 9.88 -13.13 -11.89
CA THR A 42 8.42 -13.04 -11.88
C THR A 42 7.85 -12.43 -10.60
N TYR A 43 8.28 -12.89 -9.41
CA TYR A 43 7.71 -12.45 -8.14
C TYR A 43 8.74 -11.79 -7.25
N LEU A 44 8.31 -10.75 -6.52
CA LEU A 44 9.16 -10.05 -5.56
C LEU A 44 9.04 -10.65 -4.16
N ALA A 45 10.15 -10.63 -3.44
CA ALA A 45 10.23 -11.00 -2.04
C ALA A 45 11.10 -10.00 -1.28
N TYR A 46 10.73 -9.70 -0.04
CA TYR A 46 11.51 -8.87 0.86
C TYR A 46 11.74 -9.63 2.16
N TYR A 47 12.99 -9.73 2.59
CA TYR A 47 13.32 -10.51 3.78
C TYR A 47 14.10 -9.67 4.80
N ASP A 48 13.50 -9.47 5.94
CA ASP A 48 14.17 -8.91 7.11
C ASP A 48 14.80 -10.06 7.91
N GLN A 49 16.14 -10.11 7.88
CA GLN A 49 16.89 -11.14 8.59
C GLN A 49 16.82 -10.98 10.13
N HIS A 50 16.62 -9.76 10.62
CA HIS A 50 16.60 -9.49 12.06
C HIS A 50 15.29 -9.99 12.67
N SER A 51 14.17 -9.56 12.14
CA SER A 51 12.85 -9.99 12.59
C SER A 51 12.43 -11.35 12.03
N ARG A 52 13.14 -11.86 11.01
CA ARG A 52 12.83 -13.07 10.26
C ARG A 52 11.45 -13.05 9.63
N ILE A 53 11.08 -11.91 9.10
CA ILE A 53 9.83 -11.70 8.40
C ILE A 53 10.11 -11.75 6.90
N LEU A 54 9.29 -12.52 6.19
CA LEU A 54 9.31 -12.62 4.74
C LEU A 54 8.02 -12.05 4.19
N TYR A 55 8.13 -11.02 3.35
CA TYR A 55 7.04 -10.50 2.56
C TYR A 55 7.15 -11.01 1.13
N LEU A 56 6.08 -11.57 0.57
CA LEU A 56 5.99 -12.05 -0.82
C LEU A 56 4.92 -11.27 -1.57
N SER A 57 5.32 -10.56 -2.61
CA SER A 57 4.41 -9.94 -3.58
C SER A 57 4.28 -10.89 -4.79
N LEU A 58 3.13 -11.54 -4.92
CA LEU A 58 2.85 -12.54 -5.95
C LEU A 58 2.09 -11.94 -7.14
N PHE A 59 2.36 -10.68 -7.44
CA PHE A 59 1.98 -10.02 -8.67
C PHE A 59 3.05 -10.25 -9.73
N GLU A 60 2.63 -10.62 -10.94
CA GLU A 60 3.56 -11.05 -11.99
C GLU A 60 4.26 -9.86 -12.64
N LEU A 61 5.59 -9.82 -12.60
CA LEU A 61 6.41 -8.87 -13.35
C LEU A 61 6.52 -9.29 -14.82
N ASN A 62 7.04 -10.49 -15.03
CA ASN A 62 7.27 -11.07 -16.34
C ASN A 62 6.90 -12.56 -16.31
N GLY A 63 6.04 -12.97 -17.25
CA GLY A 63 5.63 -14.37 -17.36
C GLY A 63 4.71 -14.81 -16.21
N SER A 64 4.40 -16.08 -16.17
CA SER A 64 3.59 -16.71 -15.13
C SER A 64 4.35 -17.89 -14.54
N GLU A 65 4.57 -17.86 -13.24
CA GLU A 65 5.21 -18.93 -12.47
C GLU A 65 4.24 -19.47 -11.42
N ASN A 66 4.47 -20.68 -10.99
CA ASN A 66 3.64 -21.29 -9.96
C ASN A 66 3.82 -20.61 -8.60
N LYS A 67 2.82 -19.88 -8.13
CA LYS A 67 2.81 -19.13 -6.87
C LYS A 67 3.05 -20.04 -5.66
N ILE A 68 2.41 -21.21 -5.62
CA ILE A 68 2.61 -22.20 -4.55
C ILE A 68 4.07 -22.65 -4.48
N GLN A 69 4.67 -22.96 -5.64
CA GLN A 69 6.08 -23.34 -5.70
C GLN A 69 7.01 -22.20 -5.26
N CYS A 70 6.68 -20.95 -5.60
CA CYS A 70 7.40 -19.79 -5.10
C CYS A 70 7.35 -19.72 -3.56
N ILE A 71 6.16 -19.82 -2.97
CA ILE A 71 5.95 -19.78 -1.51
C ILE A 71 6.73 -20.89 -0.81
N LEU A 72 6.61 -22.16 -1.29
CA LEU A 72 7.31 -23.29 -0.70
C LEU A 72 8.81 -23.15 -0.81
N THR A 73 9.33 -22.63 -1.93
CA THR A 73 10.75 -22.38 -2.12
C THR A 73 11.24 -21.27 -1.19
N ALA A 74 10.48 -20.18 -1.09
CA ALA A 74 10.81 -19.06 -0.22
C ALA A 74 10.84 -19.46 1.27
N THR A 75 9.84 -20.18 1.73
CA THR A 75 9.78 -20.66 3.13
C THR A 75 10.93 -21.60 3.48
N LYS A 76 11.32 -22.48 2.55
CA LYS A 76 12.47 -23.39 2.72
C LYS A 76 13.80 -22.62 2.74
N LEU A 77 13.97 -21.64 1.87
CA LEU A 77 15.21 -20.86 1.73
C LEU A 77 15.41 -19.90 2.89
N PHE A 78 14.43 -19.05 3.16
CA PHE A 78 14.55 -17.97 4.15
C PHE A 78 14.22 -18.40 5.58
N LYS A 79 13.49 -19.50 5.76
CA LYS A 79 13.06 -20.04 7.06
C LYS A 79 12.44 -18.94 7.97
N PRO A 80 11.44 -18.20 7.49
CA PRO A 80 10.88 -17.08 8.24
C PRO A 80 10.16 -17.56 9.51
N GLN A 81 9.99 -16.64 10.48
CA GLN A 81 9.08 -16.81 11.60
C GLN A 81 7.68 -16.31 11.26
N LYS A 82 7.61 -15.27 10.44
CA LYS A 82 6.39 -14.70 9.93
C LYS A 82 6.47 -14.56 8.41
N LEU A 83 5.39 -14.88 7.73
CA LEU A 83 5.26 -14.79 6.30
C LEU A 83 4.03 -13.96 5.95
N ILE A 84 4.23 -12.92 5.15
CA ILE A 84 3.16 -12.07 4.62
C ILE A 84 3.13 -12.28 3.11
N ILE A 85 1.96 -12.55 2.57
CA ILE A 85 1.76 -12.80 1.14
C ILE A 85 0.70 -11.86 0.62
N THR A 86 0.99 -11.11 -0.44
CA THR A 86 0.01 -10.37 -1.22
C THR A 86 -0.13 -10.97 -2.61
N THR A 87 -1.36 -11.07 -3.11
CA THR A 87 -1.66 -11.73 -4.40
C THR A 87 -2.97 -11.20 -4.98
N PRO A 88 -3.12 -11.14 -6.32
CA PRO A 88 -4.36 -10.70 -6.96
C PRO A 88 -5.48 -11.75 -6.94
N GLU A 89 -5.21 -12.97 -6.49
CA GLU A 89 -6.16 -14.08 -6.45
C GLU A 89 -6.17 -14.79 -5.09
N GLU A 90 -7.29 -15.38 -4.74
CA GLU A 90 -7.39 -16.19 -3.53
C GLU A 90 -6.53 -17.44 -3.65
N LEU A 91 -5.71 -17.68 -2.63
CA LEU A 91 -4.85 -18.87 -2.56
C LEU A 91 -5.32 -19.79 -1.43
N PRO A 92 -5.79 -21.00 -1.72
CA PRO A 92 -6.13 -22.00 -0.71
C PRO A 92 -4.83 -22.61 -0.13
N LEU A 93 -4.17 -21.87 0.77
CA LEU A 93 -2.86 -22.26 1.29
C LEU A 93 -2.98 -22.91 2.67
N ASN A 94 -2.54 -24.15 2.74
CA ASN A 94 -2.19 -24.80 4.00
C ASN A 94 -0.67 -25.01 4.02
N LEU A 95 0.05 -24.20 4.79
CA LEU A 95 1.50 -24.25 4.88
C LEU A 95 1.93 -25.08 6.09
N ALA A 96 2.61 -26.21 5.83
CA ALA A 96 3.09 -27.07 6.91
C ALA A 96 4.01 -26.29 7.87
N GLY A 97 3.70 -26.35 9.16
CA GLY A 97 4.45 -25.65 10.21
C GLY A 97 4.13 -24.15 10.38
N PHE A 98 3.11 -23.65 9.69
CA PHE A 98 2.59 -22.29 9.85
C PHE A 98 1.09 -22.31 10.16
N GLY A 99 0.66 -21.42 11.05
CA GLY A 99 -0.76 -21.09 11.25
C GLY A 99 -1.13 -19.82 10.50
N CYS A 100 -2.25 -19.82 9.80
CA CYS A 100 -2.79 -18.60 9.21
C CYS A 100 -3.34 -17.70 10.33
N ALA A 101 -2.70 -16.57 10.57
CA ALA A 101 -3.08 -15.62 11.60
C ALA A 101 -4.11 -14.60 11.08
N LYS A 102 -4.03 -14.25 9.81
CA LYS A 102 -4.90 -13.23 9.22
C LYS A 102 -5.10 -13.47 7.72
N THR A 103 -6.30 -13.22 7.25
CA THR A 103 -6.61 -13.11 5.82
C THR A 103 -7.39 -11.84 5.61
N GLU A 104 -6.96 -11.00 4.69
CA GLU A 104 -7.63 -9.77 4.30
C GLU A 104 -7.90 -9.77 2.80
N TYR A 105 -8.97 -9.09 2.45
CA TYR A 105 -9.36 -8.85 1.06
C TYR A 105 -9.57 -7.36 0.86
N ASP A 106 -8.99 -6.82 -0.18
CA ASP A 106 -9.12 -5.41 -0.56
C ASP A 106 -9.19 -5.25 -2.07
N ARG A 107 -9.28 -4.02 -2.52
CA ARG A 107 -9.28 -3.61 -3.93
C ARG A 107 -8.35 -2.44 -4.12
N ASP A 108 -7.60 -2.49 -5.21
CA ASP A 108 -6.83 -1.37 -5.70
C ASP A 108 -7.70 -0.47 -6.58
N TYR A 109 -7.56 0.84 -6.44
CA TYR A 109 -8.39 1.83 -7.12
C TYR A 109 -7.57 2.78 -7.98
N GLN A 110 -8.05 3.06 -9.20
CA GLN A 110 -7.40 4.00 -10.12
C GLN A 110 -8.41 4.94 -10.79
N ILE A 111 -7.93 6.12 -11.19
CA ILE A 111 -8.66 7.08 -12.03
C ILE A 111 -8.04 7.06 -13.43
N HIS A 112 -8.86 6.95 -14.46
CA HIS A 112 -8.42 7.13 -15.84
C HIS A 112 -8.42 8.63 -16.18
N ILE A 113 -7.23 9.24 -16.21
CA ILE A 113 -7.04 10.68 -16.33
C ILE A 113 -7.56 11.27 -17.63
N PRO A 114 -7.34 10.66 -18.83
CA PRO A 114 -7.88 11.21 -20.08
C PRO A 114 -9.41 11.35 -20.11
N SER A 115 -10.13 10.49 -19.40
CA SER A 115 -11.62 10.54 -19.34
C SER A 115 -12.16 11.35 -18.16
N PHE A 116 -11.29 11.83 -17.28
CA PHE A 116 -11.73 12.60 -16.11
C PHE A 116 -12.06 14.05 -16.49
N ASP A 117 -13.25 14.53 -16.11
CA ASP A 117 -13.65 15.93 -16.29
C ASP A 117 -13.10 16.79 -15.15
N GLU A 118 -11.96 17.44 -15.40
CA GLU A 118 -11.30 18.33 -14.43
C GLU A 118 -12.13 19.56 -14.07
N THR A 119 -13.12 19.91 -14.88
CA THR A 119 -14.04 21.02 -14.56
C THR A 119 -15.10 20.63 -13.53
N LEU A 120 -15.15 19.36 -13.18
CA LEU A 120 -16.10 18.76 -12.23
C LEU A 120 -17.55 19.09 -12.58
N ARG A 121 -17.93 19.12 -13.86
CA ARG A 121 -19.28 19.45 -14.33
C ARG A 121 -20.28 18.34 -13.98
N GLY A 122 -21.56 18.74 -13.93
CA GLY A 122 -22.67 17.83 -13.69
C GLY A 122 -23.01 17.63 -12.21
N GLY A 123 -24.12 16.90 -11.99
CA GLY A 123 -24.68 16.66 -10.66
C GLY A 123 -23.82 15.77 -9.78
N THR A 124 -23.19 14.77 -10.37
CA THR A 124 -22.31 13.81 -9.70
C THR A 124 -21.15 14.51 -8.97
N PHE A 125 -20.59 15.58 -9.58
CA PHE A 125 -19.47 16.32 -9.01
C PHE A 125 -19.87 17.54 -8.18
N LYS A 126 -21.16 17.79 -7.94
CA LYS A 126 -21.62 18.99 -7.22
C LYS A 126 -20.95 19.14 -5.84
N GLN A 127 -20.88 18.08 -5.06
CA GLN A 127 -20.27 18.12 -3.73
C GLN A 127 -18.75 18.29 -3.81
N LEU A 128 -18.07 17.61 -4.74
CA LEU A 128 -16.62 17.74 -4.94
C LEU A 128 -16.25 19.16 -5.33
N ARG A 129 -16.93 19.74 -6.30
CA ARG A 129 -16.75 21.13 -6.72
C ARG A 129 -16.89 22.10 -5.55
N TYR A 130 -17.92 21.90 -4.72
CA TYR A 130 -18.12 22.71 -3.51
C TYR A 130 -16.96 22.56 -2.52
N ARG A 131 -16.49 21.34 -2.27
CA ARG A 131 -15.38 21.05 -1.34
C ARG A 131 -14.07 21.64 -1.82
N VAL A 132 -13.71 21.43 -3.10
CA VAL A 132 -12.50 22.00 -3.70
C VAL A 132 -12.55 23.53 -3.66
N HIS A 133 -13.65 24.14 -4.08
CA HIS A 133 -13.80 25.59 -4.03
C HIS A 133 -13.71 26.16 -2.61
N ASN A 134 -14.28 25.48 -1.61
CA ASN A 134 -14.16 25.92 -0.22
C ASN A 134 -12.73 25.81 0.30
N ALA A 135 -11.98 24.78 -0.08
CA ALA A 135 -10.58 24.64 0.27
C ALA A 135 -9.74 25.79 -0.35
N GLU A 136 -9.97 26.11 -1.62
CA GLU A 136 -9.32 27.23 -2.29
C GLU A 136 -9.68 28.57 -1.65
N LYS A 137 -10.94 28.81 -1.29
CA LYS A 137 -11.38 30.01 -0.54
C LYS A 137 -10.76 30.14 0.84
N ARG A 138 -10.40 29.01 1.49
CA ARG A 138 -9.69 29.00 2.76
C ARG A 138 -8.21 29.32 2.62
N GLY A 139 -7.71 29.46 1.39
CA GLY A 139 -6.32 29.76 1.12
C GLY A 139 -5.40 28.52 1.14
N TYR A 140 -5.96 27.31 0.93
CA TYR A 140 -5.11 26.12 0.78
C TYR A 140 -4.24 26.28 -0.46
N THR A 141 -2.94 26.00 -0.31
CA THR A 141 -1.97 25.97 -1.39
C THR A 141 -1.29 24.62 -1.45
N LEU A 142 -0.77 24.25 -2.64
CA LEU A 142 -0.03 23.01 -2.84
C LEU A 142 1.38 23.35 -3.33
N GLU A 143 2.38 22.72 -2.73
CA GLU A 143 3.77 22.75 -3.18
C GLU A 143 4.25 21.33 -3.46
N ILE A 144 4.95 21.16 -4.59
CA ILE A 144 5.51 19.86 -4.99
C ILE A 144 7.03 19.93 -4.83
N ASN A 145 7.57 19.08 -3.98
CA ASN A 145 9.00 19.02 -3.74
C ASN A 145 9.42 17.65 -3.20
N ARG A 146 10.67 17.50 -2.75
CA ARG A 146 11.23 16.25 -2.21
C ARG A 146 11.77 16.39 -0.79
N ARG A 147 11.45 17.50 -0.14
CA ARG A 147 12.04 17.86 1.14
C ARG A 147 11.08 17.56 2.29
N MET A 148 11.40 16.56 3.10
CA MET A 148 10.75 16.39 4.39
C MET A 148 11.27 17.44 5.39
N THR A 149 10.35 17.94 6.20
CA THR A 149 10.59 18.89 7.28
C THR A 149 10.09 18.31 8.61
N PRO A 150 10.39 18.90 9.77
CA PRO A 150 9.79 18.48 11.04
C PRO A 150 8.26 18.41 11.02
N GLY A 151 7.60 19.27 10.23
CA GLY A 151 6.14 19.25 10.06
C GLY A 151 5.61 17.94 9.50
N HIS A 152 6.32 17.31 8.56
CA HIS A 152 5.94 16.00 8.01
C HIS A 152 5.97 14.91 9.08
N PHE A 153 7.05 14.85 9.87
CA PHE A 153 7.18 13.88 10.96
C PHE A 153 6.12 14.10 12.04
N HIS A 154 5.73 15.35 12.30
CA HIS A 154 4.65 15.66 13.23
C HIS A 154 3.31 15.12 12.75
N ILE A 155 2.96 15.32 11.46
CA ILE A 155 1.71 14.82 10.87
C ILE A 155 1.70 13.29 10.85
N ILE A 156 2.82 12.64 10.49
CA ILE A 156 2.96 11.18 10.56
C ILE A 156 2.70 10.69 11.99
N ALA A 157 3.34 11.30 13.00
CA ALA A 157 3.19 10.89 14.39
C ALA A 157 1.74 11.07 14.89
N GLN A 158 1.04 12.14 14.50
CA GLN A 158 -0.38 12.31 14.80
C GLN A 158 -1.23 11.22 14.15
N HIS A 159 -0.92 10.85 12.90
CA HIS A 159 -1.61 9.79 12.19
C HIS A 159 -1.38 8.42 12.86
N GLU A 160 -0.16 8.10 13.26
CA GLU A 160 0.16 6.86 13.99
C GLU A 160 -0.58 6.76 15.33
N GLN A 161 -0.65 7.87 16.08
CA GLN A 161 -1.38 7.91 17.36
C GLN A 161 -2.89 7.72 17.20
N SER A 162 -3.47 8.22 16.11
CA SER A 162 -4.91 8.10 15.85
C SER A 162 -5.33 6.71 15.35
N ARG A 163 -4.41 5.96 14.78
CA ARG A 163 -4.61 4.62 14.26
C ARG A 163 -3.73 3.67 15.06
N LYS A 164 -4.27 2.60 15.59
CA LYS A 164 -3.48 1.52 16.22
C LYS A 164 -2.74 0.75 15.11
N LEU A 165 -1.68 1.35 14.57
CA LEU A 165 -0.90 0.78 13.49
C LEU A 165 -0.11 -0.43 13.97
N ASP A 166 0.08 -1.37 13.07
CA ASP A 166 1.04 -2.43 13.30
C ASP A 166 2.49 -1.96 12.99
N LEU A 167 3.45 -2.80 13.29
CA LEU A 167 4.88 -2.50 13.10
C LEU A 167 5.22 -2.23 11.62
N TYR A 168 4.48 -2.83 10.69
CA TYR A 168 4.76 -2.69 9.25
C TYR A 168 4.37 -1.33 8.71
N ASP A 169 3.21 -0.84 9.12
CA ASP A 169 2.77 0.50 8.75
C ASP A 169 3.75 1.55 9.26
N SER A 170 4.20 1.43 10.51
CA SER A 170 5.21 2.33 11.07
C SER A 170 6.54 2.26 10.32
N GLN A 171 6.99 1.08 9.88
CA GLN A 171 8.19 0.93 9.07
C GLN A 171 8.05 1.58 7.69
N LEU A 172 6.88 1.46 7.04
CA LEU A 172 6.60 2.17 5.80
C LEU A 172 6.71 3.68 5.97
N TYR A 173 6.11 4.23 7.02
CA TYR A 173 6.11 5.69 7.24
C TYR A 173 7.52 6.23 7.51
N LEU A 174 8.32 5.53 8.30
CA LEU A 174 9.73 5.87 8.51
C LEU A 174 10.56 5.72 7.24
N GLY A 175 10.17 4.82 6.34
CA GLY A 175 10.81 4.58 5.05
C GLY A 175 10.71 5.76 4.07
N ILE A 176 9.74 6.67 4.21
CA ILE A 176 9.50 7.79 3.28
C ILE A 176 10.76 8.65 3.12
N TRP A 177 11.41 9.05 4.23
CA TRP A 177 12.63 9.85 4.21
C TRP A 177 13.74 9.19 3.39
N GLU A 178 14.01 7.91 3.66
CA GLU A 178 15.02 7.15 2.95
C GLU A 178 14.65 6.96 1.46
N TYR A 179 13.37 6.78 1.16
CA TYR A 179 12.88 6.64 -0.20
C TYR A 179 13.14 7.90 -1.03
N LEU A 180 12.75 9.05 -0.53
CA LEU A 180 13.02 10.34 -1.15
C LEU A 180 14.52 10.59 -1.34
N ARG A 181 15.36 10.15 -0.41
CA ARG A 181 16.81 10.31 -0.47
C ARG A 181 17.47 9.37 -1.49
N LYS A 182 17.03 8.12 -1.55
CA LYS A 182 17.65 7.07 -2.35
C LYS A 182 17.16 7.00 -3.78
N PHE A 183 15.89 7.30 -4.01
CA PHE A 183 15.27 7.22 -5.34
C PHE A 183 14.96 8.63 -5.86
N LYS A 184 15.01 8.81 -7.19
CA LYS A 184 14.85 10.14 -7.82
C LYS A 184 13.39 10.45 -8.19
N SER A 185 12.57 9.42 -8.41
CA SER A 185 11.19 9.58 -8.89
C SER A 185 10.22 10.12 -7.83
N PRO A 186 10.24 9.70 -6.53
CA PRO A 186 9.20 10.10 -5.61
C PRO A 186 9.22 11.60 -5.31
N LEU A 187 8.02 12.17 -5.18
CA LEU A 187 7.76 13.56 -4.81
C LEU A 187 6.82 13.62 -3.60
N LEU A 188 6.79 14.75 -2.93
CA LEU A 188 5.80 15.11 -1.93
C LEU A 188 4.88 16.19 -2.50
N PHE A 189 3.58 15.96 -2.40
CA PHE A 189 2.53 16.93 -2.68
C PHE A 189 2.07 17.53 -1.35
N ASN A 190 2.63 18.68 -1.01
CA ASN A 190 2.50 19.29 0.31
C ASN A 190 1.39 20.34 0.32
N ALA A 191 0.39 20.17 1.15
CA ALA A 191 -0.69 21.13 1.34
C ALA A 191 -0.41 22.05 2.52
N PHE A 192 -0.60 23.35 2.30
CA PHE A 192 -0.37 24.38 3.29
C PHE A 192 -1.63 25.23 3.53
N LEU A 193 -1.75 25.73 4.75
CA LEU A 193 -2.66 26.78 5.13
C LEU A 193 -1.88 27.82 5.93
N GLU A 194 -1.91 29.08 5.49
CA GLU A 194 -1.18 30.18 6.15
C GLU A 194 0.30 29.87 6.42
N GLY A 195 0.95 29.18 5.46
CA GLY A 195 2.35 28.77 5.55
C GLY A 195 2.63 27.55 6.44
N SER A 196 1.61 27.01 7.12
CA SER A 196 1.72 25.78 7.91
C SER A 196 1.39 24.55 7.09
N LEU A 197 2.23 23.51 7.13
CA LEU A 197 1.94 22.22 6.51
C LEU A 197 0.76 21.56 7.22
N ILE A 198 -0.29 21.23 6.46
CA ILE A 198 -1.54 20.63 6.99
C ILE A 198 -1.80 19.24 6.45
N GLY A 199 -1.04 18.77 5.46
CA GLY A 199 -1.11 17.44 4.91
C GLY A 199 -0.13 17.25 3.77
N PHE A 200 0.10 16.01 3.40
CA PHE A 200 0.94 15.69 2.24
C PHE A 200 0.67 14.28 1.73
N ASP A 201 0.94 14.07 0.44
CA ASP A 201 0.99 12.77 -0.19
C ASP A 201 2.39 12.45 -0.66
N LEU A 202 2.81 11.20 -0.46
CA LEU A 202 3.94 10.62 -1.16
C LEU A 202 3.42 10.16 -2.52
N VAL A 203 4.05 10.63 -3.57
CA VAL A 203 3.70 10.31 -4.95
C VAL A 203 4.90 9.74 -5.66
N ASP A 204 4.72 8.70 -6.46
CA ASP A 204 5.74 8.18 -7.35
C ASP A 204 5.19 8.02 -8.77
N PHE A 205 6.09 7.87 -9.73
CA PHE A 205 5.77 7.91 -11.15
C PHE A 205 6.32 6.68 -11.85
N PHE A 206 5.48 6.08 -12.66
CA PHE A 206 5.79 4.84 -13.32
C PHE A 206 5.17 4.79 -14.72
N LYS A 207 6.00 4.83 -15.77
CA LYS A 207 5.54 4.87 -17.16
C LYS A 207 4.48 5.96 -17.37
N ASP A 208 3.24 5.50 -17.53
CA ASP A 208 2.03 6.28 -17.75
C ASP A 208 1.13 6.41 -16.51
N THR A 209 1.63 5.96 -15.36
CA THR A 209 0.92 5.94 -14.10
C THR A 209 1.58 6.84 -13.06
N MET A 210 0.81 7.70 -12.43
CA MET A 210 1.12 8.39 -11.19
C MET A 210 0.48 7.60 -10.05
N THR A 211 1.23 7.25 -9.00
CA THR A 211 0.72 6.47 -7.86
C THR A 211 0.87 7.24 -6.56
N ILE A 212 -0.12 7.09 -5.67
CA ILE A 212 -0.17 7.69 -4.35
C ILE A 212 -0.12 6.57 -3.30
N PRO A 213 1.07 6.09 -2.91
CA PRO A 213 1.18 5.01 -1.93
C PRO A 213 0.74 5.40 -0.53
N LEU A 214 0.94 6.65 -0.11
CA LEU A 214 0.63 7.12 1.23
C LEU A 214 0.17 8.57 1.22
N GLY A 215 -0.86 8.86 2.04
CA GLY A 215 -1.34 10.21 2.30
C GLY A 215 -1.55 10.47 3.78
N PHE A 216 -1.18 11.65 4.24
CA PHE A 216 -1.25 12.06 5.65
C PHE A 216 -1.87 13.45 5.75
N TYR A 217 -2.97 13.55 6.49
CA TYR A 217 -3.75 14.78 6.59
C TYR A 217 -4.13 15.09 8.03
N THR A 218 -4.15 16.37 8.35
CA THR A 218 -4.84 16.86 9.54
C THR A 218 -6.36 16.86 9.31
N ASP A 219 -7.14 17.13 10.36
CA ASP A 219 -8.60 17.20 10.27
C ASP A 219 -9.12 18.46 9.55
N ALA A 220 -8.28 19.13 8.75
CA ALA A 220 -8.66 20.32 8.00
C ALA A 220 -9.75 20.00 6.95
N PRO A 221 -10.87 20.76 6.96
CA PRO A 221 -12.02 20.40 6.12
C PRO A 221 -11.72 20.44 4.62
N SER A 222 -12.11 19.39 3.91
CA SER A 222 -11.94 19.22 2.45
C SER A 222 -10.48 19.11 1.98
N LEU A 223 -9.52 18.90 2.92
CA LEU A 223 -8.10 18.85 2.58
C LEU A 223 -7.77 17.71 1.60
N ALA A 224 -8.19 16.48 1.89
CA ALA A 224 -7.96 15.34 1.00
C ALA A 224 -8.61 15.54 -0.37
N ASP A 225 -9.80 16.15 -0.44
CA ASP A 225 -10.45 16.47 -1.72
C ASP A 225 -9.66 17.52 -2.51
N PHE A 226 -9.08 18.51 -1.82
CA PHE A 226 -8.25 19.54 -2.46
C PHE A 226 -6.95 18.94 -3.01
N VAL A 227 -6.24 18.14 -2.22
CA VAL A 227 -4.97 17.53 -2.64
C VAL A 227 -5.19 16.61 -3.83
N LEU A 228 -6.15 15.68 -3.74
CA LEU A 228 -6.44 14.76 -4.84
C LEU A 228 -6.87 15.50 -6.13
N TYR A 229 -7.63 16.59 -6.01
CA TYR A 229 -7.95 17.40 -7.18
C TYR A 229 -6.69 17.99 -7.84
N LYS A 230 -5.76 18.54 -7.04
CA LYS A 230 -4.50 19.09 -7.57
C LYS A 230 -3.60 17.99 -8.17
N GLU A 231 -3.63 16.79 -7.62
CA GLU A 231 -2.93 15.62 -8.17
C GLU A 231 -3.51 15.18 -9.52
N ILE A 232 -4.83 15.16 -9.66
CA ILE A 232 -5.49 14.90 -10.95
C ILE A 232 -5.08 15.93 -12.00
N LEU A 233 -5.06 17.23 -11.65
CA LEU A 233 -4.62 18.28 -12.56
C LEU A 233 -3.16 18.08 -12.95
N TYR A 234 -2.28 17.80 -11.99
CA TYR A 234 -0.88 17.51 -12.25
C TYR A 234 -0.69 16.29 -13.16
N ALA A 235 -1.42 15.20 -12.88
CA ALA A 235 -1.37 14.00 -13.72
C ALA A 235 -1.78 14.30 -15.16
N LYS A 236 -2.81 15.13 -15.35
CA LYS A 236 -3.29 15.55 -16.65
C LYS A 236 -2.29 16.44 -17.40
N GLU A 237 -1.73 17.45 -16.72
CA GLU A 237 -0.71 18.35 -17.28
C GLU A 237 0.56 17.61 -17.72
N ASN A 238 0.89 16.51 -17.03
CA ASN A 238 2.06 15.68 -17.33
C ASN A 238 1.75 14.45 -18.19
N ASN A 239 0.52 14.36 -18.76
CA ASN A 239 0.08 13.30 -19.67
C ASN A 239 0.14 11.90 -19.09
N TYR A 240 -0.07 11.73 -17.79
CA TYR A 240 -0.31 10.41 -17.20
C TYR A 240 -1.67 9.88 -17.63
N ILE A 241 -1.73 8.57 -17.88
CA ILE A 241 -2.98 7.89 -18.27
C ILE A 241 -3.74 7.46 -17.01
N TRP A 242 -3.03 7.05 -15.98
CA TRP A 242 -3.60 6.53 -14.76
C TRP A 242 -3.13 7.30 -13.53
N LEU A 243 -4.06 7.54 -12.61
CA LEU A 243 -3.76 7.91 -11.25
C LEU A 243 -4.18 6.75 -10.35
N ASP A 244 -3.19 6.05 -9.81
CA ASP A 244 -3.35 4.93 -8.91
C ASP A 244 -3.44 5.45 -7.47
N LEU A 245 -4.57 5.18 -6.83
CA LEU A 245 -4.88 5.60 -5.47
C LEU A 245 -4.59 4.51 -4.42
N GLY A 246 -4.09 3.37 -4.87
CA GLY A 246 -3.78 2.22 -4.01
C GLY A 246 -5.01 1.55 -3.39
N TRP A 247 -4.80 0.84 -2.30
CA TRP A 247 -5.80 0.01 -1.63
C TRP A 247 -6.86 0.84 -0.92
N ALA A 248 -8.08 0.28 -0.82
CA ALA A 248 -9.17 0.95 -0.10
C ALA A 248 -8.91 1.04 1.41
N CYS A 249 -8.31 0.01 2.01
CA CYS A 249 -7.97 -0.09 3.44
C CYS A 249 -9.18 0.02 4.40
N SER A 250 -10.26 0.66 4.00
CA SER A 250 -11.51 0.79 4.76
C SER A 250 -12.67 1.23 3.87
N SER A 251 -13.90 1.02 4.34
CA SER A 251 -15.12 1.46 3.63
C SER A 251 -15.15 2.97 3.40
N GLY A 252 -14.67 3.78 4.34
CA GLY A 252 -14.64 5.24 4.20
C GLY A 252 -13.64 5.70 3.13
N VAL A 253 -12.48 5.05 3.04
CA VAL A 253 -11.49 5.32 1.98
C VAL A 253 -12.00 4.84 0.64
N GLU A 254 -12.68 3.68 0.58
CA GLU A 254 -13.33 3.21 -0.64
C GLU A 254 -14.38 4.20 -1.14
N GLU A 255 -15.26 4.68 -0.26
CA GLU A 255 -16.28 5.69 -0.59
C GLU A 255 -15.64 6.98 -1.09
N PHE A 256 -14.56 7.45 -0.44
CA PHE A 256 -13.78 8.60 -0.89
C PHE A 256 -13.27 8.40 -2.32
N LYS A 257 -12.64 7.27 -2.63
CA LYS A 257 -12.12 6.97 -3.97
C LYS A 257 -13.23 6.89 -5.02
N ARG A 258 -14.34 6.20 -4.71
CA ARG A 258 -15.50 6.10 -5.59
C ARG A 258 -16.15 7.46 -5.89
N LYS A 259 -16.20 8.36 -4.90
CA LYS A 259 -16.68 9.74 -5.08
C LYS A 259 -15.89 10.48 -6.16
N TRP A 260 -14.59 10.18 -6.32
CA TRP A 260 -13.72 10.70 -7.36
C TRP A 260 -13.76 9.89 -8.66
N THR A 261 -14.76 9.04 -8.83
CA THR A 261 -14.94 8.14 -10.00
C THR A 261 -13.81 7.13 -10.18
N ALA A 262 -13.02 6.88 -9.13
CA ALA A 262 -12.03 5.83 -9.17
C ALA A 262 -12.70 4.45 -9.30
N MET A 263 -12.13 3.62 -10.15
CA MET A 263 -12.61 2.27 -10.42
C MET A 263 -11.67 1.23 -9.83
N PRO A 264 -12.20 0.10 -9.34
CA PRO A 264 -11.35 -0.99 -8.92
C PRO A 264 -10.55 -1.52 -10.12
N ARG A 265 -9.24 -1.66 -9.92
CA ARG A 265 -8.30 -2.17 -10.92
C ARG A 265 -8.14 -3.67 -10.80
N PHE A 266 -7.89 -4.15 -9.60
CA PHE A 266 -7.75 -5.57 -9.28
C PHE A 266 -8.09 -5.83 -7.82
N HIS A 267 -8.25 -7.10 -7.51
CA HIS A 267 -8.45 -7.58 -6.15
C HIS A 267 -7.11 -7.88 -5.50
N ILE A 268 -7.04 -7.72 -4.20
CA ILE A 268 -5.85 -7.99 -3.41
C ILE A 268 -6.26 -8.91 -2.26
N TRP A 269 -5.57 -10.02 -2.17
CA TRP A 269 -5.63 -10.92 -1.02
C TRP A 269 -4.34 -10.81 -0.25
N ALA A 270 -4.42 -10.55 1.04
CA ALA A 270 -3.28 -10.50 1.95
C ALA A 270 -3.42 -11.61 3.00
N TYR A 271 -2.37 -12.40 3.14
CA TYR A 271 -2.30 -13.50 4.10
C TYR A 271 -1.14 -13.27 5.04
N GLU A 272 -1.38 -13.50 6.32
CA GLU A 272 -0.35 -13.49 7.35
C GLU A 272 -0.27 -14.88 7.98
N TYR A 273 0.93 -15.44 7.96
CA TYR A 273 1.22 -16.75 8.54
C TYR A 273 2.30 -16.61 9.61
N GLU A 274 2.08 -17.25 10.74
CA GLU A 274 3.07 -17.36 11.81
C GLU A 274 3.53 -18.79 11.96
N LYS A 275 4.84 -18.97 12.17
CA LYS A 275 5.41 -20.28 12.41
C LYS A 275 4.87 -20.86 13.72
N GLN A 276 4.30 -22.04 13.63
CA GLN A 276 3.86 -22.75 14.81
C GLN A 276 5.09 -23.20 15.61
N THR A 277 5.20 -22.72 16.83
CA THR A 277 6.12 -23.29 17.80
C THR A 277 5.59 -24.68 18.12
N SER A 278 6.35 -25.73 17.79
CA SER A 278 6.07 -27.07 18.32
C SER A 278 6.16 -27.00 19.84
N GLY A 279 5.07 -26.69 20.50
CA GLY A 279 4.95 -26.82 21.93
C GLY A 279 5.18 -28.28 22.26
N LEU A 280 6.22 -28.58 22.98
CA LEU A 280 6.32 -29.82 23.76
C LEU A 280 5.05 -29.84 24.62
N GLY A 281 4.12 -30.68 24.21
CA GLY A 281 2.83 -30.83 24.85
C GLY A 281 2.99 -31.23 26.30
N ILE A 282 2.54 -30.35 27.19
CA ILE A 282 1.96 -30.81 28.44
C ILE A 282 0.45 -30.77 28.19
N GLY A 283 -0.10 -31.98 28.07
CA GLY A 283 -1.52 -32.16 27.82
C GLY A 283 -2.37 -31.56 28.93
N SER A 284 -3.42 -30.90 28.51
CA SER A 284 -4.67 -30.86 29.23
C SER A 284 -5.79 -31.01 28.21
N ALA A 285 -6.14 -32.29 28.00
CA ALA A 285 -7.44 -32.64 27.50
C ALA A 285 -8.46 -32.23 28.57
N GLU A 286 -9.31 -31.28 28.27
CA GLU A 286 -10.65 -31.23 28.84
C GLU A 286 -11.60 -30.72 27.76
N SER A 287 -12.17 -31.74 27.11
CA SER A 287 -13.41 -31.64 26.37
C SER A 287 -14.53 -31.28 27.35
N THR A 288 -15.24 -30.20 27.13
CA THR A 288 -16.57 -30.07 27.67
C THR A 288 -17.52 -29.61 26.56
N ASN A 289 -18.17 -30.61 25.98
CA ASN A 289 -19.45 -30.46 25.31
C ASN A 289 -20.45 -29.82 26.25
N ILE A 290 -21.08 -28.72 25.90
CA ILE A 290 -22.42 -28.39 26.30
C ILE A 290 -23.18 -27.83 25.10
N LEU A 291 -23.85 -28.75 24.43
CA LEU A 291 -25.10 -28.49 23.72
C LEU A 291 -26.21 -28.31 24.77
N GLN A 292 -26.90 -27.18 24.77
CA GLN A 292 -28.34 -27.16 25.10
C GLN A 292 -29.01 -25.91 24.51
N SER A 293 -29.82 -26.22 23.56
CA SER A 293 -31.09 -25.67 23.12
C SER A 293 -31.91 -24.90 24.16
N SER A 294 -32.46 -23.77 23.80
CA SER A 294 -33.86 -23.43 24.03
C SER A 294 -34.24 -22.19 23.20
N GLY A 295 -35.24 -22.35 22.36
CA GLY A 295 -35.92 -21.33 21.59
C GLY A 295 -37.05 -20.68 22.42
N PRO A 296 -38.10 -20.11 21.82
CA PRO A 296 -38.29 -18.65 21.76
C PRO A 296 -39.36 -18.15 22.76
N ASN A 297 -39.25 -16.84 23.03
CA ASN A 297 -40.43 -16.00 23.21
C ASN A 297 -40.09 -14.57 22.85
#